data_e996b09878d40c25b2bca80091eea6ee
#
_entry.id   e996b09878d40c25b2bca80091eea6ee
#
_cell.length_a   1.000
_cell.length_b   1.000
_cell.length_c   1.000
_cell.angle_alpha   90.00
_cell.angle_beta   90.00
_cell.angle_gamma   90.00
#
_symmetry.space_group_name_H-M   'P 1'
#
loop_
_entity.id
_entity.type
_entity.pdbx_description
1 polymer ?
#
loop_
_entity_poly.entity_id
_entity_poly.type
_entity_poly.pdbx_seq_one_letter_code
_entity_poly.pdbx_strand_id
1 'polypeptide(L)'
;MQAMARSRFLPDNFTLTLVAVVTLASLLPASGRVAHFFEGLTTVAIGLLFFLHGAKLSREAILAGITHWRLHLLVFACTFILFPVLGLALRPVLGPLVTPQLYTGVLFLCVLPATVQSAIAFTAMARGNMPAAICSASASTLLGVFITPVLVSLVVLPEGGAVASSSSLDAIGRILLQLLVPFVIGHLSRPLIGKWIQKRAAVLKFVDQGSILLVVYTAFSAAVIEGLWKQIPVSALLGLLLVCGVLLALALGLTTFMARRFGFNIEDEITIVFCGSKKSLASGIPMAKVLFASHAVGAIVLPLMLFHQMQLMVCAVLAQRYARRAATSPAPALRTAE
;
A
#
# COMPACT_ATOMS: atom_id res chain seq x y z
N MET A 1 -26.19 7.64 23.20
CA MET A 1 -25.88 6.25 22.80
C MET A 1 -24.36 6.10 22.72
N GLN A 2 -23.75 5.52 23.73
CA GLN A 2 -22.32 5.25 23.79
C GLN A 2 -21.97 4.21 22.72
N ALA A 3 -21.19 4.59 21.71
CA ALA A 3 -20.57 3.64 20.80
C ALA A 3 -19.63 2.76 21.63
N MET A 4 -19.98 1.48 21.77
CA MET A 4 -19.16 0.46 22.42
C MET A 4 -17.73 0.58 21.86
N ALA A 5 -16.78 0.87 22.72
CA ALA A 5 -15.35 0.90 22.38
C ALA A 5 -14.97 -0.47 21.84
N ARG A 6 -14.86 -0.62 20.51
CA ARG A 6 -14.34 -1.83 19.89
C ARG A 6 -12.98 -2.13 20.47
N SER A 7 -12.76 -3.38 20.88
CA SER A 7 -11.49 -3.86 21.38
C SER A 7 -10.35 -3.43 20.46
N ARG A 8 -9.28 -2.86 21.01
CA ARG A 8 -8.13 -2.25 20.33
C ARG A 8 -7.37 -3.19 19.37
N PHE A 9 -7.72 -4.47 19.37
CA PHE A 9 -7.08 -5.54 18.59
C PHE A 9 -7.97 -6.15 17.51
N LEU A 10 -9.24 -5.73 17.40
CA LEU A 10 -10.11 -6.26 16.36
C LEU A 10 -9.80 -5.59 15.01
N PRO A 11 -9.72 -6.38 13.90
CA PRO A 11 -9.58 -5.86 12.56
C PRO A 11 -10.70 -4.87 12.24
N ASP A 12 -10.39 -3.89 11.38
CA ASP A 12 -11.41 -2.96 10.89
C ASP A 12 -12.43 -3.67 9.97
N ASN A 13 -13.57 -3.02 9.74
CA ASN A 13 -14.65 -3.61 8.93
C ASN A 13 -14.20 -3.96 7.51
N PHE A 14 -13.31 -3.16 6.91
CA PHE A 14 -12.80 -3.41 5.57
C PHE A 14 -11.95 -4.70 5.53
N THR A 15 -11.10 -4.90 6.52
CA THR A 15 -10.30 -6.14 6.65
C THR A 15 -11.19 -7.37 6.84
N LEU A 16 -12.23 -7.28 7.69
CA LEU A 16 -13.18 -8.39 7.84
C LEU A 16 -13.90 -8.70 6.53
N THR A 17 -14.32 -7.67 5.80
CA THR A 17 -14.94 -7.84 4.48
C THR A 17 -13.95 -8.43 3.47
N LEU A 18 -12.68 -8.01 3.51
CA LEU A 18 -11.62 -8.56 2.65
C LEU A 18 -11.41 -10.06 2.90
N VAL A 19 -11.34 -10.48 4.16
CA VAL A 19 -11.23 -11.91 4.54
C VAL A 19 -12.48 -12.67 4.09
N ALA A 20 -13.67 -12.10 4.28
CA ALA A 20 -14.92 -12.71 3.81
C ALA A 20 -14.94 -12.90 2.29
N VAL A 21 -14.44 -11.92 1.52
CA VAL A 21 -14.35 -12.00 0.06
C VAL A 21 -13.33 -13.07 -0.39
N VAL A 22 -12.19 -13.18 0.28
CA VAL A 22 -11.21 -14.26 0.01
C VAL A 22 -11.81 -15.62 0.31
N THR A 23 -12.53 -15.75 1.43
CA THR A 23 -13.24 -16.98 1.79
C THR A 23 -14.31 -17.31 0.76
N LEU A 24 -15.11 -16.32 0.33
CA LEU A 24 -16.11 -16.49 -0.71
C LEU A 24 -15.48 -16.94 -2.04
N ALA A 25 -14.38 -16.30 -2.48
CA ALA A 25 -13.66 -16.68 -3.68
C ALA A 25 -13.07 -18.10 -3.59
N SER A 26 -12.71 -18.54 -2.36
CA SER A 26 -12.19 -19.89 -2.11
C SER A 26 -13.27 -20.97 -2.15
N LEU A 27 -14.48 -20.66 -1.68
CA LEU A 27 -15.61 -21.60 -1.63
C LEU A 27 -16.44 -21.58 -2.93
N LEU A 28 -16.59 -20.42 -3.54
CA LEU A 28 -17.40 -20.16 -4.74
C LEU A 28 -16.59 -19.36 -5.75
N PRO A 29 -15.54 -19.94 -6.36
CA PRO A 29 -14.74 -19.22 -7.35
C PRO A 29 -15.56 -18.96 -8.62
N ALA A 30 -15.44 -17.74 -9.15
CA ALA A 30 -16.06 -17.38 -10.42
C ALA A 30 -15.40 -18.16 -11.57
N SER A 31 -16.21 -18.84 -12.39
CA SER A 31 -15.75 -19.65 -13.52
C SER A 31 -16.56 -19.40 -14.80
N GLY A 32 -16.03 -19.75 -15.95
CA GLY A 32 -16.71 -19.65 -17.24
C GLY A 32 -17.19 -18.22 -17.56
N ARG A 33 -18.42 -18.05 -18.00
CA ARG A 33 -19.00 -16.75 -18.38
C ARG A 33 -19.04 -15.75 -17.22
N VAL A 34 -19.23 -16.23 -15.98
CA VAL A 34 -19.23 -15.37 -14.79
C VAL A 34 -17.86 -14.79 -14.53
N ALA A 35 -16.79 -15.58 -14.71
CA ALA A 35 -15.41 -15.07 -14.60
C ALA A 35 -15.14 -13.96 -15.62
N HIS A 36 -15.48 -14.14 -16.89
CA HIS A 36 -15.30 -13.13 -17.94
C HIS A 36 -16.07 -11.83 -17.64
N PHE A 37 -17.31 -11.94 -17.12
CA PHE A 37 -18.06 -10.76 -16.70
C PHE A 37 -17.35 -10.00 -15.57
N PHE A 38 -16.89 -10.70 -14.53
CA PHE A 38 -16.18 -10.08 -13.43
C PHE A 38 -14.80 -9.53 -13.84
N GLU A 39 -14.11 -10.13 -14.81
CA GLU A 39 -12.86 -9.61 -15.36
C GLU A 39 -13.08 -8.27 -16.08
N GLY A 40 -14.10 -8.17 -16.92
CA GLY A 40 -14.49 -6.93 -17.57
C GLY A 40 -14.83 -5.83 -16.55
N LEU A 41 -15.65 -6.17 -15.56
CA LEU A 41 -16.02 -5.24 -14.47
C LEU A 41 -14.79 -4.81 -13.66
N THR A 42 -13.86 -5.73 -13.37
CA THR A 42 -12.60 -5.46 -12.68
C THR A 42 -11.73 -4.47 -13.45
N THR A 43 -11.63 -4.60 -14.77
CA THR A 43 -10.87 -3.67 -15.61
C THR A 43 -11.43 -2.24 -15.52
N VAL A 44 -12.75 -2.11 -15.59
CA VAL A 44 -13.43 -0.81 -15.41
C VAL A 44 -13.21 -0.27 -13.98
N ALA A 45 -13.33 -1.12 -12.96
CA ALA A 45 -13.13 -0.75 -11.57
C ALA A 45 -11.69 -0.25 -11.29
N ILE A 46 -10.67 -0.89 -11.88
CA ILE A 46 -9.28 -0.44 -11.80
C ILE A 46 -9.12 0.94 -12.44
N GLY A 47 -9.64 1.14 -13.66
CA GLY A 47 -9.60 2.44 -14.33
C GLY A 47 -10.27 3.54 -13.51
N LEU A 48 -11.46 3.28 -12.97
CA LEU A 48 -12.18 4.19 -12.08
C LEU A 48 -11.40 4.50 -10.82
N LEU A 49 -10.76 3.51 -10.20
CA LEU A 49 -9.96 3.67 -9.00
C LEU A 49 -8.76 4.60 -9.25
N PHE A 50 -8.00 4.40 -10.34
CA PHE A 50 -6.89 5.28 -10.69
C PHE A 50 -7.36 6.68 -11.10
N PHE A 51 -8.47 6.80 -11.82
CA PHE A 51 -9.12 8.09 -12.10
C PHE A 51 -9.45 8.85 -10.80
N LEU A 52 -10.10 8.19 -9.84
CA LEU A 52 -10.42 8.80 -8.55
C LEU A 52 -9.17 9.16 -7.74
N HIS A 53 -8.11 8.35 -7.79
CA HIS A 53 -6.83 8.70 -7.16
C HIS A 53 -6.24 9.98 -7.76
N GLY A 54 -6.25 10.13 -9.08
CA GLY A 54 -5.83 11.34 -9.77
C GLY A 54 -6.69 12.56 -9.39
N ALA A 55 -8.01 12.40 -9.38
CA ALA A 55 -8.96 13.47 -9.10
C ALA A 55 -8.95 13.93 -7.62
N LYS A 56 -8.58 13.06 -6.69
CA LYS A 56 -8.41 13.40 -5.26
C LYS A 56 -7.10 14.13 -4.96
N LEU A 57 -6.10 14.06 -5.84
CA LEU A 57 -4.79 14.65 -5.60
C LEU A 57 -4.84 16.18 -5.69
N SER A 58 -4.53 16.87 -4.59
CA SER A 58 -4.58 18.35 -4.53
C SER A 58 -3.27 18.99 -4.97
N ARG A 59 -3.37 20.08 -5.74
CA ARG A 59 -2.21 20.89 -6.15
C ARG A 59 -1.53 21.52 -4.93
N GLU A 60 -2.33 21.95 -3.96
CA GLU A 60 -1.86 22.52 -2.69
C GLU A 60 -1.02 21.51 -1.90
N ALA A 61 -1.42 20.22 -1.88
CA ALA A 61 -0.66 19.17 -1.24
C ALA A 61 0.69 18.93 -1.95
N ILE A 62 0.74 19.07 -3.27
CA ILE A 62 1.99 18.95 -4.04
C ILE A 62 2.92 20.15 -3.72
N LEU A 63 2.39 21.36 -3.72
CA LEU A 63 3.15 22.58 -3.46
C LEU A 63 3.65 22.69 -2.01
N ALA A 64 2.81 22.33 -1.03
CA ALA A 64 3.18 22.32 0.39
C ALA A 64 4.34 21.34 0.68
N GLY A 65 4.53 20.32 -0.16
CA GLY A 65 5.63 19.38 -0.04
C GLY A 65 7.00 19.94 -0.36
N ILE A 66 7.10 20.99 -1.15
CA ILE A 66 8.38 21.52 -1.61
C ILE A 66 9.19 22.10 -0.43
N THR A 67 8.53 22.60 0.61
CA THR A 67 9.19 23.23 1.78
C THR A 67 9.93 22.23 2.68
N HIS A 68 9.45 20.98 2.82
CA HIS A 68 10.07 19.94 3.66
C HIS A 68 10.80 18.86 2.85
N TRP A 69 11.55 19.27 1.81
CA TRP A 69 12.19 18.36 0.85
C TRP A 69 13.01 17.22 1.50
N ARG A 70 13.74 17.49 2.60
CA ARG A 70 14.54 16.48 3.32
C ARG A 70 13.68 15.36 3.88
N LEU A 71 12.53 15.70 4.48
CA LEU A 71 11.56 14.74 5.01
C LEU A 71 10.98 13.88 3.88
N HIS A 72 10.54 14.53 2.80
CA HIS A 72 9.94 13.83 1.65
C HIS A 72 10.94 12.91 0.97
N LEU A 73 12.19 13.38 0.77
CA LEU A 73 13.25 12.56 0.20
C LEU A 73 13.51 11.32 1.05
N LEU A 74 13.56 11.46 2.38
CA LEU A 74 13.76 10.31 3.28
C LEU A 74 12.56 9.33 3.22
N VAL A 75 11.33 9.82 3.21
CA VAL A 75 10.13 8.97 3.06
C VAL A 75 10.17 8.22 1.72
N PHE A 76 10.53 8.88 0.63
CA PHE A 76 10.65 8.23 -0.69
C PHE A 76 11.79 7.22 -0.74
N ALA A 77 12.94 7.56 -0.17
CA ALA A 77 14.06 6.62 -0.06
C ALA A 77 13.67 5.38 0.76
N CYS A 78 12.96 5.55 1.88
CA CYS A 78 12.43 4.43 2.65
C CYS A 78 11.44 3.60 1.82
N THR A 79 10.54 4.24 1.09
CA THR A 79 9.49 3.54 0.34
C THR A 79 10.01 2.81 -0.89
N PHE A 80 10.87 3.46 -1.70
CA PHE A 80 11.24 2.97 -3.04
C PHE A 80 12.69 2.46 -3.15
N ILE A 81 13.51 2.63 -2.10
CA ILE A 81 14.89 2.10 -2.05
C ILE A 81 15.05 1.14 -0.87
N LEU A 82 14.78 1.57 0.36
CA LEU A 82 14.99 0.74 1.55
C LEU A 82 14.19 -0.57 1.49
N PHE A 83 12.89 -0.51 1.18
CA PHE A 83 12.07 -1.72 1.10
C PHE A 83 12.52 -2.70 0.01
N PRO A 84 12.76 -2.30 -1.26
CA PRO A 84 13.33 -3.20 -2.27
C PRO A 84 14.65 -3.81 -1.84
N VAL A 85 15.56 -3.02 -1.27
CA VAL A 85 16.85 -3.50 -0.74
C VAL A 85 16.65 -4.52 0.37
N LEU A 86 15.74 -4.27 1.32
CA LEU A 86 15.40 -5.24 2.38
C LEU A 86 14.82 -6.52 1.80
N GLY A 87 13.90 -6.42 0.83
CA GLY A 87 13.31 -7.57 0.17
C GLY A 87 14.36 -8.45 -0.52
N LEU A 88 15.30 -7.86 -1.21
CA LEU A 88 16.40 -8.58 -1.87
C LEU A 88 17.41 -9.14 -0.86
N ALA A 89 17.83 -8.33 0.11
CA ALA A 89 18.84 -8.71 1.11
C ALA A 89 18.37 -9.84 2.04
N LEU A 90 17.08 -9.86 2.38
CA LEU A 90 16.49 -10.90 3.24
C LEU A 90 16.18 -12.19 2.50
N ARG A 91 16.22 -12.20 1.17
CA ARG A 91 15.86 -13.36 0.36
C ARG A 91 16.65 -14.62 0.67
N PRO A 92 18.00 -14.59 0.80
CA PRO A 92 18.77 -15.79 1.12
C PRO A 92 18.36 -16.45 2.44
N VAL A 93 17.93 -15.64 3.42
CA VAL A 93 17.57 -16.11 4.77
C VAL A 93 16.09 -16.46 4.88
N LEU A 94 15.22 -15.63 4.36
CA LEU A 94 13.76 -15.76 4.54
C LEU A 94 13.08 -16.47 3.36
N GLY A 95 13.72 -16.49 2.18
CA GLY A 95 13.20 -17.17 0.99
C GLY A 95 12.87 -18.65 1.19
N PRO A 96 13.73 -19.43 1.87
CA PRO A 96 13.45 -20.85 2.16
C PRO A 96 12.22 -21.11 3.04
N LEU A 97 11.71 -20.10 3.76
CA LEU A 97 10.55 -20.23 4.62
C LEU A 97 9.21 -20.20 3.88
N VAL A 98 9.22 -19.78 2.62
CA VAL A 98 8.02 -19.57 1.79
C VAL A 98 8.19 -20.17 0.40
N THR A 99 7.09 -20.32 -0.34
CA THR A 99 7.21 -20.75 -1.74
C THR A 99 7.80 -19.63 -2.62
N PRO A 100 8.46 -19.95 -3.75
CA PRO A 100 9.00 -18.92 -4.66
C PRO A 100 7.96 -17.89 -5.10
N GLN A 101 6.72 -18.33 -5.37
CA GLN A 101 5.63 -17.44 -5.76
C GLN A 101 5.24 -16.46 -4.63
N LEU A 102 5.20 -16.93 -3.38
CA LEU A 102 4.96 -16.05 -2.23
C LEU A 102 6.10 -15.07 -2.03
N TYR A 103 7.36 -15.49 -2.26
CA TYR A 103 8.49 -14.55 -2.16
C TYR A 103 8.47 -13.50 -3.27
N THR A 104 8.05 -13.87 -4.48
CA THR A 104 7.75 -12.92 -5.56
C THR A 104 6.72 -11.88 -5.09
N GLY A 105 5.68 -12.30 -4.37
CA GLY A 105 4.71 -11.39 -3.74
C GLY A 105 5.32 -10.51 -2.64
N VAL A 106 6.31 -11.00 -1.88
CA VAL A 106 7.06 -10.19 -0.91
C VAL A 106 7.91 -9.13 -1.62
N LEU A 107 8.59 -9.48 -2.71
CA LEU A 107 9.32 -8.50 -3.53
C LEU A 107 8.38 -7.47 -4.15
N PHE A 108 7.22 -7.92 -4.65
CA PHE A 108 6.18 -7.00 -5.14
C PHE A 108 5.69 -6.05 -4.05
N LEU A 109 5.38 -6.55 -2.86
CA LEU A 109 5.06 -5.72 -1.70
C LEU A 109 6.12 -4.64 -1.45
N CYS A 110 7.42 -4.98 -1.57
CA CYS A 110 8.52 -4.06 -1.31
C CYS A 110 8.60 -2.89 -2.30
N VAL A 111 8.14 -3.06 -3.53
CA VAL A 111 8.20 -2.01 -4.58
C VAL A 111 6.94 -1.14 -4.66
N LEU A 112 5.93 -1.40 -3.82
CA LEU A 112 4.68 -0.63 -3.81
C LEU A 112 4.82 0.75 -3.15
N PRO A 113 3.96 1.72 -3.49
CA PRO A 113 3.87 3.01 -2.81
C PRO A 113 3.34 2.89 -1.38
N ALA A 114 3.51 3.96 -0.61
CA ALA A 114 2.97 4.08 0.74
C ALA A 114 1.44 4.21 0.75
N THR A 115 0.81 3.87 1.90
CA THR A 115 -0.63 4.10 2.09
C THR A 115 -0.90 5.58 2.34
N VAL A 116 -2.03 6.10 1.85
CA VAL A 116 -2.46 7.48 2.13
C VAL A 116 -3.26 7.54 3.44
N GLN A 117 -4.41 6.88 3.48
CA GLN A 117 -5.38 7.02 4.56
C GLN A 117 -4.82 6.62 5.93
N SER A 118 -4.21 5.44 6.04
CA SER A 118 -3.69 4.96 7.32
C SER A 118 -2.41 5.69 7.75
N ALA A 119 -1.57 6.18 6.83
CA ALA A 119 -0.42 6.98 7.18
C ALA A 119 -0.85 8.31 7.82
N ILE A 120 -1.78 9.02 7.18
CA ILE A 120 -2.35 10.28 7.70
C ILE A 120 -3.05 10.04 9.04
N ALA A 121 -3.88 9.00 9.16
CA ALA A 121 -4.61 8.70 10.39
C ALA A 121 -3.69 8.42 11.60
N PHE A 122 -2.64 7.61 11.40
CA PHE A 122 -1.70 7.31 12.49
C PHE A 122 -0.78 8.49 12.80
N THR A 123 -0.39 9.29 11.81
CA THR A 123 0.35 10.55 12.04
C THR A 123 -0.50 11.51 12.87
N ALA A 124 -1.78 11.68 12.57
CA ALA A 124 -2.71 12.50 13.34
C ALA A 124 -2.86 11.99 14.79
N MET A 125 -3.09 10.67 14.95
CA MET A 125 -3.21 10.04 16.26
C MET A 125 -1.96 10.22 17.12
N ALA A 126 -0.79 10.15 16.50
CA ALA A 126 0.51 10.29 17.15
C ALA A 126 0.96 11.75 17.35
N ARG A 127 0.19 12.74 16.88
CA ARG A 127 0.51 14.17 16.87
C ARG A 127 1.75 14.53 16.05
N GLY A 128 1.92 13.88 14.88
CA GLY A 128 2.99 14.18 13.94
C GLY A 128 2.67 15.36 13.01
N ASN A 129 3.59 15.66 12.09
CA ASN A 129 3.48 16.72 11.10
C ASN A 129 2.44 16.34 10.01
N MET A 130 1.20 16.78 10.19
CA MET A 130 0.06 16.45 9.31
C MET A 130 0.23 16.98 7.88
N PRO A 131 0.62 18.25 7.65
CA PRO A 131 0.87 18.75 6.29
C PRO A 131 1.89 17.90 5.54
N ALA A 132 3.01 17.56 6.19
CA ALA A 132 4.05 16.71 5.60
C ALA A 132 3.55 15.28 5.33
N ALA A 133 2.71 14.71 6.21
CA ALA A 133 2.13 13.38 6.01
C ALA A 133 1.21 13.34 4.78
N ILE A 134 0.32 14.32 4.64
CA ILE A 134 -0.60 14.43 3.50
C ILE A 134 0.20 14.54 2.20
N CYS A 135 1.22 15.41 2.19
CA CYS A 135 2.07 15.60 1.02
C CYS A 135 2.85 14.32 0.66
N SER A 136 3.60 13.75 1.62
CA SER A 136 4.42 12.54 1.38
C SER A 136 3.57 11.37 0.89
N ALA A 137 2.43 11.11 1.52
CA ALA A 137 1.56 10.00 1.16
C ALA A 137 0.93 10.19 -0.23
N SER A 138 0.49 11.41 -0.55
CA SER A 138 -0.08 11.73 -1.86
C SER A 138 0.98 11.64 -2.97
N ALA A 139 2.17 12.22 -2.73
CA ALA A 139 3.27 12.16 -3.68
C ALA A 139 3.81 10.73 -3.86
N SER A 140 3.83 9.91 -2.79
CA SER A 140 4.19 8.49 -2.89
C SER A 140 3.23 7.72 -3.80
N THR A 141 1.93 7.99 -3.72
CA THR A 141 0.94 7.37 -4.61
C THR A 141 1.13 7.83 -6.06
N LEU A 142 1.33 9.13 -6.27
CA LEU A 142 1.59 9.69 -7.59
C LEU A 142 2.84 9.08 -8.23
N LEU A 143 3.96 9.15 -7.53
CA LEU A 143 5.23 8.59 -8.01
C LEU A 143 5.17 7.07 -8.16
N GLY A 144 4.42 6.39 -7.30
CA GLY A 144 4.24 4.95 -7.34
C GLY A 144 3.60 4.44 -8.64
N VAL A 145 2.74 5.23 -9.27
CA VAL A 145 2.15 4.87 -10.59
C VAL A 145 3.26 4.71 -11.64
N PHE A 146 4.33 5.50 -11.55
CA PHE A 146 5.47 5.46 -12.48
C PHE A 146 6.58 4.53 -11.99
N ILE A 147 6.97 4.65 -10.73
CA ILE A 147 8.15 3.98 -10.17
C ILE A 147 7.88 2.50 -9.97
N THR A 148 6.69 2.12 -9.49
CA THR A 148 6.40 0.70 -9.18
C THR A 148 6.51 -0.22 -10.39
N PRO A 149 5.95 0.07 -11.58
CA PRO A 149 6.13 -0.79 -12.75
C PRO A 149 7.60 -0.96 -13.15
N VAL A 150 8.41 0.10 -13.05
CA VAL A 150 9.84 0.05 -13.32
C VAL A 150 10.55 -0.82 -12.29
N LEU A 151 10.26 -0.64 -11.00
CA LEU A 151 10.85 -1.46 -9.94
C LEU A 151 10.40 -2.93 -10.03
N VAL A 152 9.17 -3.19 -10.45
CA VAL A 152 8.70 -4.58 -10.69
C VAL A 152 9.53 -5.24 -11.78
N SER A 153 9.81 -4.56 -12.88
CA SER A 153 10.64 -5.11 -13.95
C SER A 153 12.10 -5.33 -13.53
N LEU A 154 12.63 -4.51 -12.61
CA LEU A 154 14.02 -4.60 -12.15
C LEU A 154 14.21 -5.60 -11.00
N VAL A 155 13.24 -5.70 -10.09
CA VAL A 155 13.39 -6.40 -8.81
C VAL A 155 12.62 -7.72 -8.78
N VAL A 156 11.45 -7.77 -9.41
CA VAL A 156 10.51 -8.89 -9.29
C VAL A 156 10.60 -9.85 -10.48
N LEU A 157 10.62 -9.32 -11.70
CA LEU A 157 10.58 -10.13 -12.93
C LEU A 157 11.90 -10.83 -13.31
N PRO A 158 13.12 -10.37 -12.95
CA PRO A 158 14.35 -11.09 -13.30
C PRO A 158 14.38 -12.54 -12.81
N GLU A 159 13.55 -12.88 -11.83
CA GLU A 159 13.53 -14.18 -11.16
C GLU A 159 12.36 -15.08 -11.53
N GLY A 160 11.36 -14.55 -12.22
CA GLY A 160 10.14 -15.29 -12.62
C GLY A 160 10.18 -15.87 -14.03
N GLY A 161 11.28 -15.80 -14.75
CA GLY A 161 11.44 -16.37 -16.09
C GLY A 161 10.54 -15.73 -17.16
N ALA A 162 11.16 -15.29 -18.26
CA ALA A 162 10.52 -14.95 -19.53
C ALA A 162 9.80 -13.58 -19.65
N VAL A 163 10.50 -12.48 -19.38
CA VAL A 163 10.28 -11.24 -20.15
C VAL A 163 11.64 -10.60 -20.46
N ALA A 164 12.53 -11.37 -21.10
CA ALA A 164 13.76 -10.86 -21.68
C ALA A 164 13.67 -10.96 -23.20
N SER A 165 12.84 -10.11 -23.78
CA SER A 165 12.88 -9.84 -25.22
C SER A 165 12.31 -8.46 -25.49
N SER A 166 12.58 -7.90 -26.65
CA SER A 166 12.21 -6.54 -27.09
C SER A 166 10.72 -6.13 -26.90
N SER A 167 9.87 -7.06 -26.49
CA SER A 167 8.48 -6.86 -26.09
C SER A 167 8.28 -6.34 -24.65
N SER A 168 9.34 -6.31 -23.82
CA SER A 168 9.22 -5.87 -22.41
C SER A 168 8.89 -4.39 -22.28
N LEU A 169 9.53 -3.53 -23.07
CA LEU A 169 9.29 -2.08 -23.02
C LEU A 169 7.87 -1.73 -23.49
N ASP A 170 7.36 -2.44 -24.50
CA ASP A 170 5.99 -2.26 -24.97
C ASP A 170 4.97 -2.77 -23.96
N ALA A 171 5.28 -3.86 -23.24
CA ALA A 171 4.43 -4.36 -22.16
C ALA A 171 4.39 -3.37 -20.98
N ILE A 172 5.54 -2.86 -20.55
CA ILE A 172 5.64 -1.80 -19.52
C ILE A 172 4.90 -0.55 -19.97
N GLY A 173 5.08 -0.14 -21.23
CA GLY A 173 4.38 1.00 -21.82
C GLY A 173 2.86 0.85 -21.77
N ARG A 174 2.32 -0.30 -22.16
CA ARG A 174 0.88 -0.59 -22.08
C ARG A 174 0.37 -0.56 -20.63
N ILE A 175 1.12 -1.13 -19.69
CA ILE A 175 0.78 -1.13 -18.26
C ILE A 175 0.76 0.30 -17.71
N LEU A 176 1.80 1.08 -18.02
CA LEU A 176 1.87 2.48 -17.63
C LEU A 176 0.67 3.25 -18.18
N LEU A 177 0.33 3.06 -19.46
CA LEU A 177 -0.84 3.71 -20.07
C LEU A 177 -2.14 3.30 -19.37
N GLN A 178 -2.32 2.03 -19.04
CA GLN A 178 -3.54 1.52 -18.40
C GLN A 178 -3.76 2.10 -16.98
N LEU A 179 -2.67 2.38 -16.25
CA LEU A 179 -2.74 2.96 -14.91
C LEU A 179 -2.68 4.50 -14.96
N LEU A 180 -1.80 5.04 -15.81
CA LEU A 180 -1.48 6.46 -15.87
C LEU A 180 -2.56 7.27 -16.57
N VAL A 181 -3.10 6.78 -17.68
CA VAL A 181 -4.11 7.53 -18.47
C VAL A 181 -5.34 7.85 -17.62
N PRO A 182 -6.00 6.89 -16.93
CA PRO A 182 -7.11 7.23 -16.04
C PRO A 182 -6.70 8.18 -14.92
N PHE A 183 -5.50 8.01 -14.34
CA PHE A 183 -4.99 8.87 -13.28
C PHE A 183 -4.81 10.32 -13.79
N VAL A 184 -4.17 10.52 -14.94
CA VAL A 184 -3.95 11.86 -15.53
C VAL A 184 -5.28 12.52 -15.88
N ILE A 185 -6.20 11.78 -16.52
CA ILE A 185 -7.54 12.29 -16.84
C ILE A 185 -8.26 12.71 -15.54
N GLY A 186 -8.19 11.90 -14.49
CA GLY A 186 -8.75 12.23 -13.17
C GLY A 186 -8.14 13.52 -12.61
N HIS A 187 -6.81 13.67 -12.67
CA HIS A 187 -6.12 14.87 -12.18
C HIS A 187 -6.47 16.12 -12.98
N LEU A 188 -6.53 16.03 -14.30
CA LEU A 188 -6.94 17.12 -15.18
C LEU A 188 -8.41 17.49 -14.98
N SER A 189 -9.28 16.54 -14.70
CA SER A 189 -10.71 16.77 -14.43
C SER A 189 -10.96 17.43 -13.05
N ARG A 190 -9.98 17.45 -12.16
CA ARG A 190 -10.13 17.95 -10.79
C ARG A 190 -10.68 19.38 -10.68
N PRO A 191 -10.30 20.37 -11.51
CA PRO A 191 -10.88 21.71 -11.45
C PRO A 191 -12.41 21.70 -11.58
N LEU A 192 -12.95 20.76 -12.38
CA LEU A 192 -14.38 20.63 -12.64
C LEU A 192 -15.09 19.80 -11.56
N ILE A 193 -14.52 18.66 -11.17
CA ILE A 193 -15.19 17.66 -10.32
C ILE A 193 -14.69 17.65 -8.86
N GLY A 194 -13.63 18.39 -8.53
CA GLY A 194 -12.98 18.31 -7.19
C GLY A 194 -13.91 18.67 -6.04
N LYS A 195 -14.76 19.70 -6.18
CA LYS A 195 -15.76 20.09 -5.18
C LYS A 195 -16.82 18.98 -4.99
N TRP A 196 -17.24 18.35 -6.07
CA TRP A 196 -18.20 17.23 -6.03
C TRP A 196 -17.58 16.00 -5.34
N ILE A 197 -16.31 15.67 -5.65
CA ILE A 197 -15.56 14.58 -5.01
C ILE A 197 -15.47 14.80 -3.50
N GLN A 198 -15.15 16.02 -3.04
CA GLN A 198 -15.07 16.35 -1.62
C GLN A 198 -16.43 16.18 -0.93
N LYS A 199 -17.53 16.66 -1.54
CA LYS A 199 -18.88 16.48 -1.02
C LYS A 199 -19.32 15.02 -0.92
N ARG A 200 -18.84 14.16 -1.82
CA ARG A 200 -19.21 12.74 -1.91
C ARG A 200 -18.13 11.80 -1.39
N ALA A 201 -17.18 12.30 -0.59
CA ALA A 201 -16.04 11.52 -0.10
C ALA A 201 -16.44 10.20 0.58
N ALA A 202 -17.55 10.16 1.32
CA ALA A 202 -18.07 8.94 1.95
C ALA A 202 -18.51 7.90 0.90
N VAL A 203 -19.27 8.30 -0.12
CA VAL A 203 -19.71 7.40 -1.20
C VAL A 203 -18.51 6.91 -2.02
N LEU A 204 -17.58 7.81 -2.35
CA LEU A 204 -16.38 7.46 -3.12
C LEU A 204 -15.46 6.51 -2.34
N LYS A 205 -15.47 6.55 -1.02
CA LYS A 205 -14.78 5.55 -0.20
C LYS A 205 -15.36 4.15 -0.40
N PHE A 206 -16.69 4.02 -0.48
CA PHE A 206 -17.33 2.73 -0.78
C PHE A 206 -17.02 2.25 -2.20
N VAL A 207 -16.96 3.16 -3.18
CA VAL A 207 -16.55 2.83 -4.56
C VAL A 207 -15.10 2.32 -4.58
N ASP A 208 -14.17 3.02 -3.92
CA ASP A 208 -12.77 2.58 -3.81
C ASP A 208 -12.68 1.19 -3.16
N GLN A 209 -13.35 1.00 -2.01
CA GLN A 209 -13.33 -0.26 -1.28
C GLN A 209 -13.98 -1.40 -2.08
N GLY A 210 -15.13 -1.15 -2.71
CA GLY A 210 -15.81 -2.11 -3.57
C GLY A 210 -14.97 -2.52 -4.77
N SER A 211 -14.29 -1.57 -5.42
CA SER A 211 -13.36 -1.87 -6.50
C SER A 211 -12.22 -2.79 -6.06
N ILE A 212 -11.63 -2.54 -4.88
CA ILE A 212 -10.58 -3.39 -4.33
C ILE A 212 -11.12 -4.81 -4.03
N LEU A 213 -12.29 -4.92 -3.42
CA LEU A 213 -12.92 -6.21 -3.09
C LEU A 213 -13.23 -7.01 -4.36
N LEU A 214 -13.70 -6.36 -5.42
CA LEU A 214 -13.93 -6.98 -6.72
C LEU A 214 -12.64 -7.52 -7.33
N VAL A 215 -11.55 -6.74 -7.32
CA VAL A 215 -10.24 -7.18 -7.80
C VAL A 215 -9.73 -8.37 -7.00
N VAL A 216 -9.92 -8.36 -5.67
CA VAL A 216 -9.54 -9.48 -4.79
C VAL A 216 -10.36 -10.72 -5.12
N TYR A 217 -11.69 -10.59 -5.25
CA TYR A 217 -12.56 -11.72 -5.61
C TYR A 217 -12.13 -12.37 -6.92
N THR A 218 -11.94 -11.58 -7.98
CA THR A 218 -11.51 -12.09 -9.30
C THR A 218 -10.13 -12.74 -9.26
N ALA A 219 -9.16 -12.10 -8.59
CA ALA A 219 -7.79 -12.61 -8.48
C ALA A 219 -7.72 -13.93 -7.70
N PHE A 220 -8.44 -14.02 -6.57
CA PHE A 220 -8.47 -15.24 -5.77
C PHE A 220 -9.31 -16.34 -6.42
N SER A 221 -10.42 -16.02 -7.09
CA SER A 221 -11.18 -17.00 -7.85
C SER A 221 -10.31 -17.69 -8.91
N ALA A 222 -9.56 -16.94 -9.70
CA ALA A 222 -8.63 -17.48 -10.69
C ALA A 222 -7.55 -18.36 -10.02
N ALA A 223 -6.92 -17.85 -8.97
CA ALA A 223 -5.85 -18.57 -8.27
C ALA A 223 -6.35 -19.87 -7.60
N VAL A 224 -7.57 -19.87 -7.05
CA VAL A 224 -8.18 -21.07 -6.43
C VAL A 224 -8.47 -22.13 -7.49
N ILE A 225 -8.98 -21.73 -8.66
CA ILE A 225 -9.19 -22.66 -9.80
C ILE A 225 -7.87 -23.27 -10.24
N GLU A 226 -6.76 -22.51 -10.24
CA GLU A 226 -5.40 -22.96 -10.52
C GLU A 226 -4.78 -23.82 -9.39
N GLY A 227 -5.49 -24.00 -8.27
CA GLY A 227 -5.07 -24.86 -7.16
C GLY A 227 -4.21 -24.15 -6.10
N LEU A 228 -4.39 -22.86 -5.89
CA LEU A 228 -3.63 -22.05 -4.93
C LEU A 228 -3.46 -22.75 -3.56
N TRP A 229 -4.56 -23.19 -2.96
CA TRP A 229 -4.55 -23.79 -1.62
C TRP A 229 -3.92 -25.19 -1.57
N LYS A 230 -3.77 -25.86 -2.72
CA LYS A 230 -3.04 -27.13 -2.83
C LYS A 230 -1.54 -26.91 -2.94
N GLN A 231 -1.12 -25.77 -3.47
CA GLN A 231 0.28 -25.42 -3.72
C GLN A 231 0.94 -24.72 -2.53
N ILE A 232 0.17 -24.10 -1.63
CA ILE A 232 0.69 -23.36 -0.48
C ILE A 232 0.47 -24.17 0.80
N PRO A 233 1.53 -24.84 1.33
CA PRO A 233 1.42 -25.54 2.61
C PRO A 233 1.26 -24.56 3.77
N VAL A 234 0.66 -25.03 4.87
CA VAL A 234 0.46 -24.22 6.09
C VAL A 234 1.79 -23.69 6.65
N SER A 235 2.87 -24.48 6.53
CA SER A 235 4.22 -24.04 6.92
C SER A 235 4.68 -22.79 6.16
N ALA A 236 4.38 -22.70 4.86
CA ALA A 236 4.72 -21.50 4.07
C ALA A 236 3.88 -20.28 4.46
N LEU A 237 2.63 -20.46 4.92
CA LEU A 237 1.82 -19.35 5.46
C LEU A 237 2.36 -18.85 6.79
N LEU A 238 2.81 -19.75 7.69
CA LEU A 238 3.49 -19.39 8.93
C LEU A 238 4.84 -18.70 8.64
N GLY A 239 5.60 -19.24 7.68
CA GLY A 239 6.82 -18.60 7.17
C GLY A 239 6.55 -17.20 6.65
N LEU A 240 5.47 -17.01 5.90
CA LEU A 240 5.08 -15.71 5.36
C LEU A 240 4.73 -14.69 6.45
N LEU A 241 4.05 -15.11 7.51
CA LEU A 241 3.81 -14.25 8.69
C LEU A 241 5.12 -13.79 9.33
N LEU A 242 6.08 -14.71 9.46
CA LEU A 242 7.42 -14.38 9.99
C LEU A 242 8.15 -13.40 9.06
N VAL A 243 8.16 -13.67 7.75
CA VAL A 243 8.78 -12.79 6.74
C VAL A 243 8.18 -11.38 6.81
N CYS A 244 6.86 -11.26 6.80
CA CYS A 244 6.17 -9.98 6.92
C CYS A 244 6.46 -9.28 8.25
N GLY A 245 6.54 -10.03 9.35
CA GLY A 245 6.86 -9.51 10.68
C GLY A 245 8.28 -8.94 10.74
N VAL A 246 9.27 -9.68 10.25
CA VAL A 246 10.66 -9.23 10.18
C VAL A 246 10.79 -8.00 9.30
N LEU A 247 10.19 -8.02 8.11
CA LEU A 247 10.21 -6.90 7.18
C LEU A 247 9.61 -5.64 7.81
N LEU A 248 8.46 -5.77 8.48
CA LEU A 248 7.80 -4.65 9.16
C LEU A 248 8.65 -4.11 10.32
N ALA A 249 9.22 -5.00 11.14
CA ALA A 249 10.07 -4.61 12.27
C ALA A 249 11.32 -3.85 11.79
N LEU A 250 11.99 -4.36 10.75
CA LEU A 250 13.14 -3.69 10.13
C LEU A 250 12.75 -2.34 9.51
N ALA A 251 11.64 -2.29 8.77
CA ALA A 251 11.17 -1.04 8.17
C ALA A 251 10.87 0.01 9.24
N LEU A 252 10.14 -0.34 10.32
CA LEU A 252 9.85 0.58 11.43
C LEU A 252 11.12 0.98 12.20
N GLY A 253 12.01 0.03 12.48
CA GLY A 253 13.27 0.28 13.19
C GLY A 253 14.20 1.19 12.38
N LEU A 254 14.42 0.88 11.10
CA LEU A 254 15.31 1.65 10.24
C LEU A 254 14.76 3.04 9.92
N THR A 255 13.46 3.19 9.64
CA THR A 255 12.85 4.52 9.43
C THR A 255 12.97 5.39 10.68
N THR A 256 12.75 4.82 11.88
CA THR A 256 12.94 5.53 13.15
C THR A 256 14.41 5.90 13.37
N PHE A 257 15.33 4.96 13.14
CA PHE A 257 16.77 5.19 13.26
C PHE A 257 17.24 6.29 12.32
N MET A 258 16.85 6.24 11.05
CA MET A 258 17.23 7.23 10.04
C MET A 258 16.66 8.62 10.37
N ALA A 259 15.39 8.70 10.79
CA ALA A 259 14.78 9.97 11.19
C ALA A 259 15.57 10.64 12.33
N ARG A 260 15.94 9.88 13.36
CA ARG A 260 16.75 10.38 14.48
C ARG A 260 18.17 10.72 14.07
N ARG A 261 18.80 9.88 13.25
CA ARG A 261 20.18 10.07 12.79
C ARG A 261 20.34 11.33 11.94
N PHE A 262 19.31 11.70 11.17
CA PHE A 262 19.28 12.90 10.36
C PHE A 262 18.77 14.14 11.11
N GLY A 263 18.50 14.05 12.41
CA GLY A 263 18.17 15.17 13.29
C GLY A 263 16.76 15.73 13.09
N PHE A 264 15.80 14.91 12.64
CA PHE A 264 14.40 15.34 12.58
C PHE A 264 13.80 15.48 13.97
N ASN A 265 12.92 16.47 14.14
CA ASN A 265 12.12 16.63 15.36
C ASN A 265 11.12 15.47 15.51
N ILE A 266 10.45 15.38 16.65
CA ILE A 266 9.56 14.26 16.97
C ILE A 266 8.34 14.20 16.05
N GLU A 267 7.78 15.32 15.62
CA GLU A 267 6.63 15.41 14.74
C GLU A 267 6.99 14.90 13.33
N ASP A 268 8.18 15.25 12.86
CA ASP A 268 8.71 14.79 11.57
C ASP A 268 9.14 13.31 11.65
N GLU A 269 9.77 12.86 12.77
CA GLU A 269 10.06 11.43 13.02
C GLU A 269 8.78 10.60 12.88
N ILE A 270 7.70 11.00 13.56
CA ILE A 270 6.40 10.33 13.50
C ILE A 270 5.91 10.23 12.04
N THR A 271 6.02 11.33 11.31
CA THR A 271 5.59 11.39 9.91
C THR A 271 6.43 10.47 9.02
N ILE A 272 7.76 10.49 9.16
CA ILE A 272 8.67 9.62 8.42
C ILE A 272 8.37 8.16 8.71
N VAL A 273 8.18 7.80 9.98
CA VAL A 273 7.88 6.43 10.39
C VAL A 273 6.57 5.95 9.78
N PHE A 274 5.48 6.71 9.88
CA PHE A 274 4.18 6.26 9.38
C PHE A 274 4.00 6.41 7.87
N CYS A 275 4.72 7.29 7.20
CA CYS A 275 4.67 7.39 5.74
C CYS A 275 5.70 6.45 5.07
N GLY A 276 6.90 6.29 5.64
CA GLY A 276 7.99 5.53 5.04
C GLY A 276 7.96 4.02 5.30
N SER A 277 7.23 3.53 6.32
CA SER A 277 7.20 2.10 6.69
C SER A 277 6.00 1.32 6.19
N LYS A 278 5.09 1.94 5.46
CA LYS A 278 3.83 1.30 5.07
C LYS A 278 3.72 1.07 3.58
N LYS A 279 2.94 0.04 3.23
CA LYS A 279 2.66 -0.33 1.84
C LYS A 279 1.17 -0.35 1.54
N SER A 280 0.79 0.18 0.37
CA SER A 280 -0.59 0.40 -0.01
C SER A 280 -1.25 -0.86 -0.57
N LEU A 281 -2.22 -1.41 0.16
CA LEU A 281 -3.08 -2.46 -0.35
C LEU A 281 -3.97 -1.93 -1.49
N ALA A 282 -4.52 -0.72 -1.32
CA ALA A 282 -5.46 -0.11 -2.27
C ALA A 282 -4.86 0.13 -3.66
N SER A 283 -3.58 0.49 -3.73
CA SER A 283 -2.87 0.65 -5.00
C SER A 283 -2.26 -0.68 -5.46
N GLY A 284 -1.77 -1.51 -4.53
CA GLY A 284 -1.03 -2.71 -4.84
C GLY A 284 -1.87 -3.80 -5.49
N ILE A 285 -3.11 -4.05 -5.01
CA ILE A 285 -3.97 -5.09 -5.57
C ILE A 285 -4.33 -4.79 -7.04
N PRO A 286 -4.83 -3.60 -7.41
CA PRO A 286 -5.07 -3.25 -8.81
C PRO A 286 -3.81 -3.30 -9.67
N MET A 287 -2.67 -2.83 -9.14
CA MET A 287 -1.39 -2.92 -9.85
C MET A 287 -0.96 -4.38 -10.09
N ALA A 288 -1.15 -5.27 -9.10
CA ALA A 288 -0.84 -6.69 -9.26
C ALA A 288 -1.63 -7.32 -10.41
N LYS A 289 -2.93 -7.04 -10.49
CA LYS A 289 -3.79 -7.58 -11.56
C LYS A 289 -3.35 -7.12 -12.96
N VAL A 290 -2.84 -5.89 -13.08
CA VAL A 290 -2.35 -5.34 -14.34
C VAL A 290 -0.93 -5.85 -14.68
N LEU A 291 -0.03 -5.88 -13.67
CA LEU A 291 1.38 -6.24 -13.86
C LEU A 291 1.62 -7.75 -14.03
N PHE A 292 0.77 -8.58 -13.44
CA PHE A 292 0.90 -10.03 -13.42
C PHE A 292 -0.29 -10.74 -14.08
N ALA A 293 -0.84 -10.15 -15.16
CA ALA A 293 -2.05 -10.65 -15.82
C ALA A 293 -1.96 -12.12 -16.29
N SER A 294 -0.75 -12.64 -16.51
CA SER A 294 -0.48 -14.03 -16.94
C SER A 294 -0.15 -15.00 -15.79
N HIS A 295 -0.20 -14.56 -14.51
CA HIS A 295 0.20 -15.35 -13.35
C HIS A 295 -0.94 -15.46 -12.32
N ALA A 296 -0.81 -16.41 -11.38
CA ALA A 296 -1.71 -16.55 -10.24
C ALA A 296 -1.62 -15.34 -9.29
N VAL A 297 -2.32 -14.25 -9.61
CA VAL A 297 -2.29 -12.96 -8.89
C VAL A 297 -2.61 -13.12 -7.41
N GLY A 298 -3.45 -14.10 -7.04
CA GLY A 298 -3.81 -14.37 -5.64
C GLY A 298 -2.59 -14.68 -4.76
N ALA A 299 -1.67 -15.52 -5.24
CA ALA A 299 -0.44 -15.86 -4.51
C ALA A 299 0.47 -14.64 -4.34
N ILE A 300 0.55 -13.76 -5.35
CA ILE A 300 1.37 -12.55 -5.32
C ILE A 300 0.79 -11.49 -4.37
N VAL A 301 -0.53 -11.42 -4.27
CA VAL A 301 -1.22 -10.43 -3.44
C VAL A 301 -1.30 -10.85 -1.97
N LEU A 302 -1.25 -12.14 -1.67
CA LEU A 302 -1.38 -12.67 -0.30
C LEU A 302 -0.35 -12.08 0.68
N PRO A 303 0.96 -11.96 0.38
CA PRO A 303 1.92 -11.28 1.24
C PRO A 303 1.54 -9.82 1.55
N LEU A 304 1.06 -9.09 0.55
CA LEU A 304 0.62 -7.70 0.71
C LEU A 304 -0.58 -7.61 1.66
N MET A 305 -1.55 -8.53 1.56
CA MET A 305 -2.73 -8.54 2.44
C MET A 305 -2.33 -8.80 3.89
N LEU A 306 -1.47 -9.79 4.15
CA LEU A 306 -0.98 -10.12 5.48
C LEU A 306 -0.15 -8.97 6.07
N PHE A 307 0.81 -8.46 5.29
CA PHE A 307 1.63 -7.32 5.72
C PHE A 307 0.78 -6.09 6.02
N HIS A 308 -0.23 -5.79 5.18
CA HIS A 308 -1.13 -4.66 5.39
C HIS A 308 -1.87 -4.77 6.72
N GLN A 309 -2.38 -5.95 7.06
CA GLN A 309 -3.05 -6.15 8.33
C GLN A 309 -2.09 -6.01 9.52
N MET A 310 -0.92 -6.62 9.43
CA MET A 310 0.10 -6.53 10.48
C MET A 310 0.55 -5.08 10.71
N GLN A 311 0.80 -4.32 9.62
CA GLN A 311 1.20 -2.91 9.72
C GLN A 311 0.12 -2.05 10.39
N LEU A 312 -1.19 -2.30 10.13
CA LEU A 312 -2.27 -1.55 10.78
C LEU A 312 -2.29 -1.81 12.29
N MET A 313 -2.19 -3.08 12.72
CA MET A 313 -2.19 -3.46 14.13
C MET A 313 -0.98 -2.88 14.88
N VAL A 314 0.22 -3.08 14.35
CA VAL A 314 1.46 -2.61 14.98
C VAL A 314 1.51 -1.07 15.01
N CYS A 315 1.16 -0.41 13.91
CA CYS A 315 1.16 1.04 13.85
C CYS A 315 0.09 1.68 14.74
N ALA A 316 -1.05 1.04 14.98
CA ALA A 316 -2.05 1.54 15.94
C ALA A 316 -1.49 1.59 17.36
N VAL A 317 -0.77 0.55 17.78
CA VAL A 317 -0.09 0.51 19.09
C VAL A 317 1.02 1.56 19.15
N LEU A 318 1.82 1.67 18.10
CA LEU A 318 2.94 2.62 18.03
C LEU A 318 2.44 4.07 18.07
N ALA A 319 1.37 4.40 17.35
CA ALA A 319 0.78 5.74 17.35
C ALA A 319 0.28 6.15 18.74
N GLN A 320 -0.33 5.22 19.49
CA GLN A 320 -0.73 5.48 20.87
C GLN A 320 0.47 5.72 21.80
N ARG A 321 1.59 5.00 21.60
CA ARG A 321 2.83 5.22 22.36
C ARG A 321 3.40 6.61 22.11
N TYR A 322 3.44 7.05 20.85
CA TYR A 322 3.88 8.40 20.50
C TYR A 322 2.95 9.47 21.11
N ALA A 323 1.63 9.30 21.02
CA ALA A 323 0.67 10.24 21.59
C ALA A 323 0.84 10.43 23.12
N ARG A 324 1.15 9.35 23.85
CA ARG A 324 1.42 9.41 25.31
C ARG A 324 2.70 10.17 25.64
N ARG A 325 3.78 10.00 24.85
CA ARG A 325 5.05 10.75 25.04
C ARG A 325 4.85 12.24 24.86
N ALA A 326 4.10 12.66 23.85
CA ALA A 326 3.81 14.06 23.61
C ALA A 326 2.96 14.72 24.73
N ALA A 327 2.19 13.93 25.49
CA ALA A 327 1.42 14.42 26.65
C ALA A 327 2.26 14.59 27.92
N THR A 328 3.43 13.92 28.01
CA THR A 328 4.33 13.99 29.16
C THR A 328 5.49 14.98 28.99
N SER A 329 5.71 15.52 27.81
CA SER A 329 6.69 16.61 27.57
C SER A 329 6.09 17.93 28.10
N PRO A 330 6.77 18.67 29.04
CA PRO A 330 6.32 19.98 29.45
C PRO A 330 6.21 20.92 28.26
N ALA A 331 5.12 21.69 28.18
CA ALA A 331 4.99 22.75 27.20
C ALA A 331 6.23 23.67 27.28
N PRO A 332 6.81 24.11 26.15
CA PRO A 332 7.91 25.09 26.18
C PRO A 332 7.41 26.31 26.94
N ALA A 333 8.10 26.64 28.05
CA ALA A 333 7.83 27.84 28.83
C ALA A 333 7.81 29.03 27.87
N LEU A 334 6.68 29.72 27.79
CA LEU A 334 6.59 31.00 27.12
C LEU A 334 7.69 31.91 27.72
N ARG A 335 8.75 32.14 26.96
CA ARG A 335 9.69 33.22 27.30
C ARG A 335 8.88 34.50 27.25
N THR A 336 8.44 34.95 28.40
CA THR A 336 8.02 36.34 28.60
C THR A 336 9.20 37.20 28.22
N ALA A 337 9.07 37.90 27.09
CA ALA A 337 9.98 38.98 26.74
C ALA A 337 9.75 40.08 27.77
N GLU A 338 10.74 40.31 28.65
CA GLU A 338 11.00 41.59 29.31
C GLU A 338 11.80 42.50 28.38
#